data_80fa23201ebb3c38b13094899e60e30f
#
_entry.id   80fa23201ebb3c38b13094899e60e30f
#
_cell.length_a   1.000
_cell.length_b   1.000
_cell.length_c   1.000
_cell.angle_alpha   90.00
_cell.angle_beta   90.00
_cell.angle_gamma   90.00
#
_symmetry.space_group_name_H-M   'P 1'
#
loop_
_entity.id
_entity.type
_entity.pdbx_description
1 polymer ?
#
loop_
_entity_poly.entity_id
_entity_poly.type
_entity_poly.pdbx_seq_one_letter_code
_entity_poly.pdbx_strand_id
1 'polypeptide(L)'
;TGEAVTDAEGCFKVPVHFMPIEEGERSWFYTYEVVADVTNVAGETQEGMLKLPLGSSSLRVLVSGLDNETLIKEQPKELTISVANLKGVPVDAEVEGKIYNLLDDNKLGNCVWQGRMVANRPMIPEALYALSSGRYQLQVTVKDEAGHESGYKAEFVLFSLNDKRLPYPTEIWCYQVSDE
;
A
#
# COMPACT_ATOMS: atom_id res chain seq x y z
N THR A 1 7.59 27.56 -11.13
CA THR A 1 8.42 28.53 -10.40
C THR A 1 7.71 29.86 -10.34
N GLY A 2 7.84 30.59 -9.23
CA GLY A 2 7.28 31.92 -9.02
C GLY A 2 8.19 32.73 -8.10
N GLU A 3 7.98 34.03 -8.08
CA GLU A 3 8.70 34.94 -7.22
C GLU A 3 7.70 35.69 -6.34
N ALA A 4 8.07 35.99 -5.10
CA ALA A 4 7.29 36.78 -4.16
C ALA A 4 8.24 37.62 -3.30
N VAL A 5 7.72 38.77 -2.80
CA VAL A 5 8.44 39.61 -1.88
C VAL A 5 7.87 39.41 -0.48
N THR A 6 8.73 39.34 0.53
CA THR A 6 8.30 39.24 1.92
C THR A 6 7.67 40.55 2.41
N ASP A 7 6.67 40.44 3.30
CA ASP A 7 6.12 41.60 4.03
C ASP A 7 7.06 42.08 5.14
N ALA A 8 6.63 43.04 5.94
CA ALA A 8 7.41 43.63 7.02
C ALA A 8 7.74 42.63 8.14
N GLU A 9 6.93 41.59 8.27
CA GLU A 9 7.10 40.48 9.22
C GLU A 9 7.99 39.35 8.67
N GLY A 10 8.48 39.48 7.42
CA GLY A 10 9.31 38.48 6.75
C GLY A 10 8.50 37.28 6.17
N CYS A 11 7.19 37.42 6.06
CA CYS A 11 6.31 36.41 5.52
C CYS A 11 5.98 36.62 4.04
N PHE A 12 5.78 35.58 3.29
CA PHE A 12 5.26 35.64 1.93
C PHE A 12 4.20 34.56 1.69
N LYS A 13 3.33 34.79 0.72
CA LYS A 13 2.29 33.84 0.32
C LYS A 13 2.43 33.56 -1.16
N VAL A 14 2.52 32.27 -1.50
CA VAL A 14 2.53 31.82 -2.89
C VAL A 14 1.33 30.88 -3.10
N PRO A 15 0.47 31.17 -4.07
CA PRO A 15 -0.59 30.23 -4.43
C PRO A 15 0.03 29.02 -5.14
N VAL A 16 -0.23 27.83 -4.61
CA VAL A 16 0.17 26.58 -5.22
C VAL A 16 -1.06 25.92 -5.84
N HIS A 17 -1.04 25.72 -7.13
CA HIS A 17 -2.09 24.98 -7.82
C HIS A 17 -1.65 23.52 -7.94
N PHE A 18 -2.34 22.65 -7.22
CA PHE A 18 -2.15 21.22 -7.35
C PHE A 18 -2.94 20.72 -8.57
N MET A 19 -2.26 20.10 -9.52
CA MET A 19 -2.93 19.39 -10.59
C MET A 19 -3.22 17.96 -10.11
N PRO A 20 -4.48 17.57 -9.98
CA PRO A 20 -4.81 16.18 -9.71
C PRO A 20 -4.33 15.33 -10.89
N ILE A 21 -3.62 14.27 -10.60
CA ILE A 21 -3.33 13.26 -11.61
C ILE A 21 -4.57 12.38 -11.68
N GLU A 22 -5.28 12.47 -12.80
CA GLU A 22 -6.41 11.59 -13.09
C GLU A 22 -5.89 10.19 -13.45
N GLU A 23 -5.55 9.41 -12.45
CA GLU A 23 -5.21 8.00 -12.60
C GLU A 23 -6.34 7.13 -12.06
N GLY A 24 -7.41 7.00 -12.82
CA GLY A 24 -8.43 5.97 -12.66
C GLY A 24 -8.98 5.76 -11.24
N GLU A 25 -9.52 4.55 -10.97
CA GLU A 25 -10.17 4.17 -9.71
C GLU A 25 -9.20 3.83 -8.56
N ARG A 26 -7.92 4.17 -8.64
CA ARG A 26 -6.92 3.81 -7.62
C ARG A 26 -6.69 4.96 -6.65
N SER A 27 -6.58 4.63 -5.36
CA SER A 27 -6.06 5.56 -4.36
C SER A 27 -4.65 5.99 -4.75
N TRP A 28 -4.39 7.29 -4.74
CA TRP A 28 -3.08 7.85 -5.05
C TRP A 28 -2.59 8.71 -3.89
N PHE A 29 -1.26 8.74 -3.73
CA PHE A 29 -0.57 9.54 -2.72
C PHE A 29 0.68 10.14 -3.36
N TYR A 30 0.85 11.45 -3.23
CA TYR A 30 2.01 12.19 -3.72
C TYR A 30 2.57 13.06 -2.60
N THR A 31 3.83 13.35 -2.69
CA THR A 31 4.46 14.36 -1.83
C THR A 31 4.93 15.48 -2.74
N TYR A 32 4.35 16.67 -2.56
CA TYR A 32 4.85 17.86 -3.20
C TYR A 32 5.98 18.43 -2.36
N GLU A 33 7.09 18.69 -3.00
CA GLU A 33 8.22 19.41 -2.42
C GLU A 33 8.14 20.86 -2.88
N VAL A 34 8.04 21.79 -1.93
CA VAL A 34 8.10 23.22 -2.16
C VAL A 34 9.43 23.70 -1.62
N VAL A 35 10.29 24.16 -2.51
CA VAL A 35 11.59 24.76 -2.17
C VAL A 35 11.46 26.27 -2.35
N ALA A 36 11.91 27.04 -1.37
CA ALA A 36 11.91 28.48 -1.41
C ALA A 36 13.30 29.01 -1.08
N ASP A 37 13.86 29.81 -1.99
CA ASP A 37 15.10 30.56 -1.80
C ASP A 37 14.75 31.97 -1.40
N VAL A 38 15.21 32.40 -0.23
CA VAL A 38 15.00 33.78 0.27
C VAL A 38 16.35 34.51 0.25
N THR A 39 16.44 35.55 -0.57
CA THR A 39 17.64 36.38 -0.68
C THR A 39 17.40 37.73 -0.03
N ASN A 40 18.28 38.12 0.90
CA ASN A 40 18.21 39.41 1.56
C ASN A 40 18.87 40.53 0.71
N VAL A 41 18.75 41.78 1.15
CA VAL A 41 19.31 42.94 0.44
C VAL A 41 20.85 42.94 0.35
N ALA A 42 21.53 42.15 1.18
CA ALA A 42 22.98 41.96 1.13
C ALA A 42 23.39 40.84 0.13
N GLY A 43 22.43 40.15 -0.50
CA GLY A 43 22.69 39.10 -1.45
C GLY A 43 22.89 37.70 -0.82
N GLU A 44 22.65 37.58 0.49
CA GLU A 44 22.71 36.28 1.15
C GLU A 44 21.41 35.50 0.92
N THR A 45 21.53 34.24 0.51
CA THR A 45 20.39 33.36 0.21
C THR A 45 20.30 32.25 1.25
N GLN A 46 19.08 31.98 1.71
CA GLN A 46 18.73 30.82 2.53
C GLN A 46 17.65 30.02 1.83
N GLU A 47 17.83 28.70 1.80
CA GLU A 47 16.88 27.76 1.26
C GLU A 47 15.99 27.18 2.36
N GLY A 48 14.68 27.10 2.10
CA GLY A 48 13.71 26.41 2.92
C GLY A 48 12.96 25.37 2.10
N MET A 49 12.67 24.21 2.70
CA MET A 49 11.92 23.13 2.06
C MET A 49 10.69 22.76 2.88
N LEU A 50 9.57 22.59 2.21
CA LEU A 50 8.33 22.08 2.79
C LEU A 50 7.83 20.89 1.97
N LYS A 51 7.53 19.78 2.65
CA LYS A 51 6.89 18.60 2.05
C LYS A 51 5.42 18.59 2.38
N LEU A 52 4.58 18.58 1.34
CA LEU A 52 3.13 18.54 1.44
C LEU A 52 2.62 17.19 0.92
N PRO A 53 2.25 16.26 1.81
CA PRO A 53 1.63 15.02 1.38
C PRO A 53 0.19 15.27 0.96
N LEU A 54 -0.18 14.79 -0.22
CA LEU A 54 -1.52 14.85 -0.79
C LEU A 54 -1.97 13.44 -1.20
N GLY A 55 -3.25 13.16 -1.09
CA GLY A 55 -3.82 11.88 -1.47
C GLY A 55 -5.29 11.99 -1.83
N SER A 56 -5.80 10.96 -2.49
CA SER A 56 -7.24 10.81 -2.75
C SER A 56 -8.06 10.54 -1.49
N SER A 57 -7.39 10.17 -0.39
CA SER A 57 -7.94 9.98 0.95
C SER A 57 -6.97 10.54 1.98
N SER A 58 -7.46 10.89 3.14
CA SER A 58 -6.63 11.30 4.30
C SER A 58 -5.93 10.12 4.98
N LEU A 59 -6.29 8.88 4.63
CA LEU A 59 -5.72 7.64 5.15
C LEU A 59 -4.92 6.90 4.07
N ARG A 60 -3.83 6.28 4.49
CA ARG A 60 -3.03 5.33 3.69
C ARG A 60 -3.13 3.95 4.32
N VAL A 61 -3.29 2.92 3.49
CA VAL A 61 -3.25 1.53 3.92
C VAL A 61 -2.14 0.78 3.20
N LEU A 62 -1.42 -0.05 3.93
CA LEU A 62 -0.39 -0.96 3.42
C LEU A 62 -0.57 -2.32 4.06
N VAL A 63 -0.27 -3.37 3.32
CA VAL A 63 -0.22 -4.74 3.84
C VAL A 63 1.22 -5.22 3.75
N SER A 64 1.77 -5.72 4.84
CA SER A 64 3.10 -6.32 4.88
C SER A 64 3.02 -7.78 5.32
N GLY A 65 3.93 -8.59 4.79
CA GLY A 65 3.99 -10.03 5.04
C GLY A 65 3.11 -10.87 4.12
N LEU A 66 2.55 -10.30 3.05
CA LEU A 66 1.66 -11.02 2.15
C LEU A 66 1.96 -10.82 0.65
N ASP A 67 2.46 -9.66 0.23
CA ASP A 67 2.56 -9.31 -1.20
C ASP A 67 3.58 -10.19 -1.93
N ASN A 68 3.13 -10.83 -3.02
CA ASN A 68 3.88 -11.82 -3.81
C ASN A 68 4.48 -12.98 -2.98
N GLU A 69 3.91 -13.25 -1.81
CA GLU A 69 4.39 -14.31 -0.92
C GLU A 69 3.80 -15.67 -1.27
N THR A 70 4.60 -16.69 -1.00
CA THR A 70 4.15 -18.07 -0.99
C THR A 70 3.93 -18.51 0.45
N LEU A 71 2.69 -18.78 0.80
CA LEU A 71 2.28 -19.13 2.15
C LEU A 71 2.05 -20.64 2.28
N ILE A 72 2.55 -21.20 3.37
CA ILE A 72 2.41 -22.62 3.69
C ILE A 72 1.40 -22.74 4.83
N LYS A 73 0.35 -23.55 4.64
CA LYS A 73 -0.73 -23.71 5.63
C LYS A 73 -0.25 -24.19 6.99
N GLU A 74 0.72 -25.07 7.01
CA GLU A 74 1.32 -25.65 8.21
C GLU A 74 2.33 -24.73 8.90
N GLN A 75 2.67 -23.61 8.25
CA GLN A 75 3.63 -22.63 8.77
C GLN A 75 3.04 -21.22 8.64
N PRO A 76 2.00 -20.90 9.41
CA PRO A 76 1.33 -19.61 9.31
C PRO A 76 2.27 -18.45 9.68
N LYS A 77 2.28 -17.42 8.85
CA LYS A 77 3.02 -16.19 9.07
C LYS A 77 2.10 -15.08 9.52
N GLU A 78 2.63 -14.17 10.30
CA GLU A 78 1.94 -12.94 10.65
C GLU A 78 1.92 -11.99 9.46
N LEU A 79 0.80 -11.28 9.31
CA LEU A 79 0.70 -10.11 8.45
C LEU A 79 0.34 -8.89 9.27
N THR A 80 0.65 -7.72 8.75
CA THR A 80 0.26 -6.46 9.36
C THR A 80 -0.43 -5.56 8.33
N ILE A 81 -1.61 -5.07 8.66
CA ILE A 81 -2.30 -4.04 7.90
C ILE A 81 -2.03 -2.71 8.59
N SER A 82 -1.18 -1.90 8.00
CA SER A 82 -0.83 -0.59 8.52
C SER A 82 -1.78 0.47 7.95
N VAL A 83 -2.47 1.17 8.83
CA VAL A 83 -3.30 2.33 8.50
C VAL A 83 -2.70 3.56 9.16
N ALA A 84 -2.42 4.58 8.37
CA ALA A 84 -1.82 5.81 8.85
C ALA A 84 -2.41 7.02 8.11
N ASN A 85 -2.34 8.19 8.73
CA ASN A 85 -2.64 9.43 8.03
C ASN A 85 -1.52 9.80 7.03
N LEU A 86 -1.71 10.87 6.26
CA LEU A 86 -0.74 11.33 5.25
C LEU A 86 0.62 11.72 5.85
N LYS A 87 0.69 12.02 7.15
CA LYS A 87 1.94 12.31 7.88
C LYS A 87 2.65 11.06 8.39
N GLY A 88 2.06 9.87 8.17
CA GLY A 88 2.60 8.60 8.63
C GLY A 88 2.26 8.24 10.07
N VAL A 89 1.39 8.99 10.73
CA VAL A 89 0.93 8.67 12.10
C VAL A 89 -0.12 7.57 12.02
N PRO A 90 0.05 6.45 12.77
CA PRO A 90 -0.95 5.38 12.81
C PRO A 90 -2.33 5.88 13.26
N VAL A 91 -3.37 5.40 12.61
CA VAL A 91 -4.76 5.75 12.89
C VAL A 91 -5.57 4.48 13.10
N ASP A 92 -6.36 4.45 14.15
CA ASP A 92 -7.36 3.40 14.33
C ASP A 92 -8.49 3.61 13.32
N ALA A 93 -8.65 2.65 12.42
CA ALA A 93 -9.67 2.67 11.39
C ALA A 93 -10.27 1.29 11.22
N GLU A 94 -11.52 1.25 10.80
CA GLU A 94 -12.19 0.02 10.43
C GLU A 94 -11.69 -0.42 9.05
N VAL A 95 -11.14 -1.62 9.00
CA VAL A 95 -10.55 -2.20 7.80
C VAL A 95 -11.48 -3.28 7.26
N GLU A 96 -11.92 -3.13 6.02
CA GLU A 96 -12.61 -4.18 5.28
C GLU A 96 -11.62 -4.98 4.44
N GLY A 97 -11.68 -6.31 4.53
CA GLY A 97 -10.89 -7.23 3.72
C GLY A 97 -11.77 -8.09 2.82
N LYS A 98 -11.32 -8.33 1.59
CA LYS A 98 -11.91 -9.29 0.66
C LYS A 98 -10.82 -10.13 0.04
N ILE A 99 -11.02 -11.44 -0.04
CA ILE A 99 -10.09 -12.34 -0.71
C ILE A 99 -10.79 -12.91 -1.93
N TYR A 100 -10.15 -12.76 -3.07
CA TYR A 100 -10.58 -13.30 -4.36
C TYR A 100 -9.63 -14.40 -4.79
N ASN A 101 -10.14 -15.46 -5.37
CA ASN A 101 -9.28 -16.40 -6.08
C ASN A 101 -8.80 -15.77 -7.40
N LEU A 102 -7.55 -16.07 -7.78
CA LEU A 102 -6.99 -15.68 -9.06
C LEU A 102 -7.07 -16.87 -10.03
N LEU A 103 -7.57 -16.59 -11.23
CA LEU A 103 -7.63 -17.54 -12.33
C LEU A 103 -6.27 -17.63 -13.04
N ASP A 104 -6.08 -18.62 -13.89
CA ASP A 104 -4.82 -18.87 -14.60
C ASP A 104 -4.33 -17.68 -15.44
N ASP A 105 -5.25 -16.85 -15.94
CA ASP A 105 -4.97 -15.63 -16.70
C ASP A 105 -4.79 -14.37 -15.82
N ASN A 106 -4.56 -14.55 -14.51
CA ASN A 106 -4.45 -13.49 -13.49
C ASN A 106 -5.72 -12.64 -13.31
N LYS A 107 -6.86 -13.08 -13.84
CA LYS A 107 -8.12 -12.41 -13.59
C LYS A 107 -8.69 -12.75 -12.23
N LEU A 108 -9.38 -11.78 -11.65
CA LEU A 108 -10.14 -12.01 -10.43
C LEU A 108 -11.29 -12.99 -10.70
N GLY A 109 -11.33 -14.06 -9.91
CA GLY A 109 -12.45 -14.96 -9.86
C GLY A 109 -13.46 -14.59 -8.77
N ASN A 110 -13.97 -15.56 -8.04
CA ASN A 110 -14.97 -15.35 -7.01
C ASN A 110 -14.36 -14.76 -5.73
N CYS A 111 -15.14 -13.93 -5.03
CA CYS A 111 -14.83 -13.56 -3.65
C CYS A 111 -15.04 -14.78 -2.74
N VAL A 112 -13.98 -15.28 -2.15
CA VAL A 112 -13.99 -16.49 -1.30
C VAL A 112 -14.06 -16.18 0.18
N TRP A 113 -13.75 -14.96 0.55
CA TRP A 113 -13.87 -14.45 1.91
C TRP A 113 -14.07 -12.93 1.92
N GLN A 114 -14.87 -12.45 2.86
CA GLN A 114 -15.04 -11.03 3.16
C GLN A 114 -15.25 -10.86 4.65
N GLY A 115 -14.62 -9.84 5.24
CA GLY A 115 -14.77 -9.56 6.65
C GLY A 115 -14.00 -8.33 7.10
N ARG A 116 -14.07 -8.06 8.41
CA ARG A 116 -13.31 -6.99 9.05
C ARG A 116 -11.94 -7.51 9.47
N MET A 117 -10.95 -6.66 9.36
CA MET A 117 -9.56 -6.93 9.74
C MET A 117 -9.07 -5.90 10.76
N VAL A 118 -8.04 -6.28 11.51
CA VAL A 118 -7.46 -5.42 12.54
C VAL A 118 -6.34 -4.59 11.93
N ALA A 119 -6.38 -3.27 12.18
CA ALA A 119 -5.32 -2.35 11.76
C ALA A 119 -4.19 -2.26 12.80
N ASN A 120 -2.98 -1.96 12.32
CA ASN A 120 -1.81 -1.58 13.10
C ASN A 120 -1.36 -2.62 14.15
N ARG A 121 -1.71 -3.89 13.95
CA ARG A 121 -1.26 -4.99 14.81
C ARG A 121 -0.91 -6.22 13.96
N PRO A 122 0.20 -6.91 14.27
CA PRO A 122 0.47 -8.20 13.68
C PRO A 122 -0.65 -9.19 13.98
N MET A 123 -1.06 -9.96 12.99
CA MET A 123 -2.05 -11.02 13.16
C MET A 123 -1.78 -12.20 12.24
N ILE A 124 -2.18 -13.38 12.67
CA ILE A 124 -2.28 -14.56 11.81
C ILE A 124 -3.73 -14.64 11.34
N PRO A 125 -4.04 -14.40 10.05
CA PRO A 125 -5.40 -14.41 9.56
C PRO A 125 -5.89 -15.84 9.35
N GLU A 126 -6.53 -16.43 10.36
CA GLU A 126 -7.06 -17.81 10.31
C GLU A 126 -7.92 -18.05 9.07
N ALA A 127 -8.75 -17.08 8.69
CA ALA A 127 -9.60 -17.17 7.52
C ALA A 127 -8.82 -17.37 6.22
N LEU A 128 -7.62 -16.79 6.10
CA LEU A 128 -6.75 -16.95 4.96
C LEU A 128 -6.20 -18.39 4.90
N TYR A 129 -5.71 -18.90 6.01
CA TYR A 129 -5.14 -20.26 6.08
C TYR A 129 -6.19 -21.36 6.02
N ALA A 130 -7.47 -21.05 6.22
CA ALA A 130 -8.59 -21.97 6.04
C ALA A 130 -8.99 -22.17 4.55
N LEU A 131 -8.52 -21.30 3.64
CA LEU A 131 -8.82 -21.42 2.21
C LEU A 131 -8.20 -22.69 1.60
N SER A 132 -8.71 -23.14 0.47
CA SER A 132 -8.08 -24.19 -0.32
C SER A 132 -6.72 -23.74 -0.84
N SER A 133 -5.84 -24.67 -1.23
CA SER A 133 -4.61 -24.30 -1.92
C SER A 133 -4.92 -23.66 -3.26
N GLY A 134 -4.27 -22.52 -3.56
CA GLY A 134 -4.59 -21.73 -4.73
C GLY A 134 -3.85 -20.41 -4.78
N ARG A 135 -4.19 -19.62 -5.80
CA ARG A 135 -3.71 -18.23 -5.98
C ARG A 135 -4.82 -17.28 -5.59
N TYR A 136 -4.45 -16.24 -4.88
CA TYR A 136 -5.42 -15.32 -4.29
C TYR A 136 -4.94 -13.87 -4.38
N GLN A 137 -5.90 -12.95 -4.31
CA GLN A 137 -5.65 -11.53 -4.09
C GLN A 137 -6.44 -11.07 -2.87
N LEU A 138 -5.75 -10.55 -1.86
CA LEU A 138 -6.35 -9.81 -0.77
C LEU A 138 -6.54 -8.35 -1.20
N GLN A 139 -7.75 -7.86 -1.08
CA GLN A 139 -8.07 -6.44 -1.21
C GLN A 139 -8.46 -5.90 0.15
N VAL A 140 -7.79 -4.84 0.58
CA VAL A 140 -8.03 -4.17 1.85
C VAL A 140 -8.51 -2.76 1.56
N THR A 141 -9.56 -2.31 2.22
CA THR A 141 -10.14 -0.98 2.05
C THR A 141 -10.38 -0.33 3.41
N VAL A 142 -10.06 0.94 3.51
CA VAL A 142 -10.38 1.81 4.65
C VAL A 142 -11.08 3.06 4.14
N LYS A 143 -11.96 3.64 4.98
CA LYS A 143 -12.63 4.92 4.70
C LYS A 143 -12.17 5.96 5.70
N ASP A 144 -11.94 7.17 5.21
CA ASP A 144 -11.69 8.30 6.08
C ASP A 144 -13.00 8.91 6.59
N GLU A 145 -12.92 9.91 7.47
CA GLU A 145 -14.09 10.59 8.06
C GLU A 145 -14.97 11.29 7.00
N ALA A 146 -14.39 11.66 5.87
CA ALA A 146 -15.11 12.26 4.74
C ALA A 146 -15.74 11.21 3.81
N GLY A 147 -15.47 9.91 4.04
CA GLY A 147 -15.97 8.80 3.24
C GLY A 147 -15.11 8.46 2.01
N HIS A 148 -13.94 9.08 1.86
CA HIS A 148 -13.02 8.70 0.80
C HIS A 148 -12.35 7.37 1.11
N GLU A 149 -12.24 6.51 0.10
CA GLU A 149 -11.65 5.19 0.24
C GLU A 149 -10.17 5.20 -0.10
N SER A 150 -9.40 4.47 0.69
CA SER A 150 -8.04 4.07 0.38
C SER A 150 -7.94 2.56 0.39
N GLY A 151 -7.24 1.97 -0.57
CA GLY A 151 -7.15 0.53 -0.70
C GLY A 151 -5.74 0.04 -1.01
N TYR A 152 -5.50 -1.23 -0.68
CA TYR A 152 -4.28 -1.96 -1.03
C TYR A 152 -4.66 -3.34 -1.56
N LYS A 153 -3.89 -3.85 -2.52
CA LYS A 153 -4.07 -5.17 -3.11
C LYS A 153 -2.76 -5.94 -2.97
N ALA A 154 -2.82 -7.12 -2.39
CA ALA A 154 -1.70 -8.03 -2.25
C ALA A 154 -2.05 -9.39 -2.87
N GLU A 155 -1.18 -9.90 -3.73
CA GLU A 155 -1.31 -11.22 -4.32
C GLU A 155 -0.47 -12.23 -3.56
N PHE A 156 -0.99 -13.43 -3.39
CA PHE A 156 -0.29 -14.50 -2.70
C PHE A 156 -0.70 -15.87 -3.22
N VAL A 157 0.17 -16.82 -2.95
CA VAL A 157 -0.09 -18.24 -3.20
C VAL A 157 -0.20 -18.94 -1.86
N LEU A 158 -1.21 -19.75 -1.69
CA LEU A 158 -1.42 -20.60 -0.54
C LEU A 158 -1.36 -22.06 -0.94
N PHE A 159 -0.57 -22.87 -0.24
CA PHE A 159 -0.55 -24.32 -0.45
C PHE A 159 -0.29 -25.07 0.87
N SER A 160 -0.62 -26.38 0.87
CA SER A 160 -0.29 -27.30 1.96
C SER A 160 0.90 -28.17 1.57
N LEU A 161 1.76 -28.51 2.52
CA LEU A 161 2.84 -29.50 2.32
C LEU A 161 2.30 -30.90 1.96
N ASN A 162 1.02 -31.14 2.19
CA ASN A 162 0.35 -32.38 1.84
C ASN A 162 -0.25 -32.38 0.41
N ASP A 163 -0.15 -31.27 -0.30
CA ASP A 163 -0.67 -31.16 -1.68
C ASP A 163 0.18 -32.00 -2.63
N LYS A 164 -0.48 -32.74 -3.50
CA LYS A 164 0.20 -33.53 -4.54
C LYS A 164 0.72 -32.69 -5.70
N ARG A 165 0.23 -31.45 -5.84
CA ARG A 165 0.60 -30.50 -6.90
C ARG A 165 0.58 -29.09 -6.34
N LEU A 166 1.51 -28.26 -6.79
CA LEU A 166 1.48 -26.84 -6.51
C LEU A 166 0.33 -26.17 -7.26
N PRO A 167 -0.29 -25.13 -6.67
CA PRO A 167 -1.47 -24.45 -7.26
C PRO A 167 -1.13 -23.55 -8.45
N TYR A 168 0.10 -23.53 -8.90
CA TYR A 168 0.54 -22.76 -10.08
C TYR A 168 1.62 -23.54 -10.84
N PRO A 169 1.74 -23.34 -12.17
CA PRO A 169 2.82 -23.95 -12.93
C PRO A 169 4.17 -23.40 -12.45
N THR A 170 5.02 -24.28 -11.98
CA THR A 170 6.42 -23.95 -11.63
C THR A 170 7.33 -24.50 -12.73
N GLU A 171 8.21 -23.65 -13.24
CA GLU A 171 9.37 -24.12 -13.99
C GLU A 171 10.34 -24.74 -12.98
N ILE A 172 10.33 -26.08 -12.91
CA ILE A 172 11.28 -26.80 -12.07
C ILE A 172 12.56 -26.96 -12.87
N TRP A 173 13.61 -26.23 -12.50
CA TRP A 173 14.95 -26.47 -12.98
C TRP A 173 15.56 -27.61 -12.15
N CYS A 174 15.53 -28.81 -12.71
CA CYS A 174 16.28 -29.93 -12.13
C CYS A 174 17.73 -29.86 -12.60
N TYR A 175 18.67 -29.59 -11.70
CA TYR A 175 20.07 -29.83 -11.95
C TYR A 175 20.34 -31.31 -11.60
N GLN A 176 20.74 -32.08 -12.62
CA GLN A 176 21.28 -33.40 -12.38
C GLN A 176 22.74 -33.23 -11.92
N VAL A 177 23.01 -33.44 -10.64
CA VAL A 177 24.36 -33.57 -10.15
C VAL A 177 24.83 -34.94 -10.58
N SER A 178 25.73 -35.00 -11.56
CA SER A 178 26.46 -36.22 -11.86
C SER A 178 27.55 -36.37 -10.80
N ASP A 179 27.41 -37.36 -9.93
CA ASP A 179 28.51 -37.82 -9.11
C ASP A 179 29.57 -38.40 -10.05
N GLU A 180 30.72 -37.74 -10.16
CA GLU A 180 31.98 -38.32 -10.62
C GLU A 180 32.77 -38.92 -9.43
#